data_20bc52363683926bd7628c19485c1c95
#
_entry.id   20bc52363683926bd7628c19485c1c95
#
_cell.length_a   1.000
_cell.length_b   1.000
_cell.length_c   1.000
_cell.angle_alpha   90.00
_cell.angle_beta   90.00
_cell.angle_gamma   90.00
#
_symmetry.space_group_name_H-M   'P 1'
#
loop_
_entity.id
_entity.type
_entity.pdbx_description
1 polymer ?
#
loop_
_entity_poly.entity_id
_entity_poly.type
_entity_poly.pdbx_seq_one_letter_code
_entity_poly.pdbx_strand_id
1 'polypeptide(L)'
;EHGINVIGIPGTIDNDLVGTRCSLGYDTALNTAVNAIDKIRDTASSHNRLFFIEVMGKGSGHIALNAGIGAGAEEVLIPEQSMGLDRLLDSLKKSEKSGKSSSIIVVSEGDKIGDNVFSFSSYIEKNLPHYEIRVSILGHIQRGGTPSCFDRVLASRMGVYAVDCLIEQKSKIMVDIFDLSVDDLD
;
A
#
# COMPACT_ATOMS: atom_id res chain seq x y z
N GLU A 1 26.43 19.13 -11.99
CA GLU A 1 27.88 19.39 -11.85
C GLU A 1 28.19 20.90 -11.91
N HIS A 2 27.25 21.74 -11.46
CA HIS A 2 27.38 23.21 -11.50
C HIS A 2 27.83 23.81 -10.17
N GLY A 3 28.38 23.01 -9.22
CA GLY A 3 28.83 23.49 -7.91
C GLY A 3 27.70 23.92 -6.98
N ILE A 4 26.45 23.50 -7.24
CA ILE A 4 25.29 23.80 -6.40
C ILE A 4 25.13 22.69 -5.35
N ASN A 5 24.97 23.08 -4.09
CA ASN A 5 24.63 22.14 -3.03
C ASN A 5 23.19 21.71 -3.18
N VAL A 6 22.97 20.39 -3.08
CA VAL A 6 21.62 19.78 -3.20
C VAL A 6 21.39 18.79 -2.08
N ILE A 7 20.18 18.81 -1.51
CA ILE A 7 19.67 17.85 -0.53
C ILE A 7 18.43 17.22 -1.12
N GLY A 8 18.37 15.88 -1.14
CA GLY A 8 17.21 15.12 -1.54
C GLY A 8 16.20 14.96 -0.40
N ILE A 9 14.91 15.07 -0.71
CA ILE A 9 13.82 14.73 0.21
C ILE A 9 13.03 13.60 -0.45
N PRO A 10 12.85 12.43 0.23
CA PRO A 10 12.18 11.29 -0.37
C PRO A 10 10.68 11.54 -0.58
N GLY A 11 10.21 11.45 -1.81
CA GLY A 11 8.81 11.69 -2.18
C GLY A 11 8.33 10.65 -3.18
N THR A 12 7.61 9.66 -2.71
CA THR A 12 6.91 8.63 -3.51
C THR A 12 5.83 7.98 -2.65
N ILE A 13 4.74 7.55 -3.27
CA ILE A 13 3.69 6.79 -2.57
C ILE A 13 4.08 5.31 -2.36
N ASP A 14 5.05 4.79 -3.12
CA ASP A 14 5.40 3.36 -3.13
C ASP A 14 6.25 2.94 -1.92
N ASN A 15 6.87 3.90 -1.25
CA ASN A 15 7.76 3.70 -0.10
C ASN A 15 8.91 2.71 -0.37
N ASP A 16 9.41 2.72 -1.61
CA ASP A 16 10.40 1.77 -2.15
C ASP A 16 11.82 2.32 -2.21
N LEU A 17 12.08 3.46 -1.58
CA LEU A 17 13.40 4.09 -1.55
C LEU A 17 14.29 3.48 -0.47
N VAL A 18 15.46 2.99 -0.86
CA VAL A 18 16.46 2.46 0.07
C VAL A 18 17.00 3.61 0.95
N GLY A 19 17.08 3.38 2.27
CA GLY A 19 17.63 4.33 3.21
C GLY A 19 16.58 5.30 3.80
N THR A 20 15.30 5.10 3.54
CA THR A 20 14.23 5.83 4.23
C THR A 20 13.19 4.86 4.81
N ARG A 21 12.62 5.20 5.96
CA ARG A 21 11.50 4.46 6.57
C ARG A 21 10.15 4.85 5.99
N CYS A 22 10.02 6.13 5.66
CA CYS A 22 8.75 6.66 5.14
C CYS A 22 9.03 7.79 4.14
N SER A 23 8.50 7.63 2.94
CA SER A 23 8.53 8.67 1.91
C SER A 23 7.28 9.55 1.99
N LEU A 24 7.41 10.82 1.60
CA LEU A 24 6.30 11.76 1.54
C LEU A 24 5.25 11.28 0.53
N GLY A 25 4.00 11.26 0.99
CA GLY A 25 2.85 10.82 0.20
C GLY A 25 2.42 9.38 0.46
N TYR A 26 3.26 8.56 1.08
CA TYR A 26 2.94 7.17 1.37
C TYR A 26 1.75 7.03 2.33
N ASP A 27 1.76 7.74 3.45
CA ASP A 27 0.66 7.69 4.43
C ASP A 27 -0.66 8.20 3.83
N THR A 28 -0.58 9.26 3.02
CA THR A 28 -1.76 9.76 2.28
C THR A 28 -2.32 8.72 1.32
N ALA A 29 -1.46 8.02 0.59
CA ALA A 29 -1.87 6.95 -0.32
C ALA A 29 -2.50 5.77 0.43
N LEU A 30 -1.95 5.38 1.59
CA LEU A 30 -2.53 4.36 2.48
C LEU A 30 -3.95 4.75 2.92
N ASN A 31 -4.14 5.98 3.41
CA ASN A 31 -5.46 6.46 3.83
C ASN A 31 -6.45 6.47 2.66
N THR A 32 -6.00 6.83 1.46
CA THR A 32 -6.84 6.78 0.26
C THR A 32 -7.25 5.35 -0.07
N ALA A 33 -6.31 4.39 -0.01
CA ALA A 33 -6.59 2.98 -0.27
C ALA A 33 -7.55 2.39 0.76
N VAL A 34 -7.31 2.61 2.06
CA VAL A 34 -8.19 2.14 3.15
C VAL A 34 -9.60 2.69 2.99
N ASN A 35 -9.74 4.00 2.76
CA ASN A 35 -11.05 4.62 2.53
C ASN A 35 -11.80 4.03 1.32
N ALA A 36 -11.08 3.67 0.26
CA ALA A 36 -11.69 3.03 -0.91
C ALA A 36 -12.12 1.60 -0.61
N ILE A 37 -11.28 0.83 0.11
CA ILE A 37 -11.58 -0.54 0.53
C ILE A 37 -12.81 -0.56 1.44
N ASP A 38 -12.90 0.35 2.42
CA ASP A 38 -14.06 0.45 3.32
C ASP A 38 -15.36 0.72 2.54
N LYS A 39 -15.34 1.64 1.59
CA LYS A 39 -16.50 1.91 0.73
C LYS A 39 -16.92 0.68 -0.09
N ILE A 40 -15.95 -0.10 -0.59
CA ILE A 40 -16.23 -1.36 -1.30
C ILE A 40 -16.83 -2.38 -0.33
N ARG A 41 -16.28 -2.49 0.88
CA ARG A 41 -16.78 -3.36 1.94
C ARG A 41 -18.24 -3.08 2.30
N ASP A 42 -18.61 -1.81 2.43
CA ASP A 42 -19.99 -1.41 2.72
C ASP A 42 -20.98 -1.89 1.65
N THR A 43 -20.51 -2.02 0.39
CA THR A 43 -21.33 -2.57 -0.70
C THR A 43 -21.36 -4.09 -0.72
N ALA A 44 -20.48 -4.76 0.05
CA ALA A 44 -20.32 -6.21 0.06
C ALA A 44 -21.35 -6.95 0.92
N SER A 45 -22.41 -6.28 1.38
CA SER A 45 -23.45 -6.84 2.28
C SER A 45 -24.23 -8.05 1.73
N SER A 46 -24.03 -8.40 0.45
CA SER A 46 -24.62 -9.59 -0.16
C SER A 46 -23.75 -10.82 0.07
N HIS A 47 -24.38 -11.96 0.39
CA HIS A 47 -23.69 -13.23 0.60
C HIS A 47 -22.89 -13.69 -0.63
N ASN A 48 -21.77 -14.35 -0.36
CA ASN A 48 -20.89 -14.96 -1.36
C ASN A 48 -20.20 -13.98 -2.34
N ARG A 49 -19.91 -12.75 -1.92
CA ARG A 49 -19.09 -11.84 -2.73
C ARG A 49 -17.63 -11.90 -2.33
N LEU A 50 -16.78 -11.96 -3.34
CA LEU A 50 -15.33 -11.92 -3.20
C LEU A 50 -14.79 -10.74 -4.01
N PHE A 51 -14.17 -9.79 -3.32
CA PHE A 51 -13.58 -8.61 -3.92
C PHE A 51 -12.08 -8.76 -4.02
N PHE A 52 -11.55 -8.63 -5.24
CA PHE A 52 -10.13 -8.39 -5.49
C PHE A 52 -9.93 -6.89 -5.67
N ILE A 53 -9.10 -6.29 -4.83
CA ILE A 53 -8.82 -4.86 -4.87
C ILE A 53 -7.35 -4.67 -5.17
N GLU A 54 -7.04 -4.19 -6.39
CA GLU A 54 -5.67 -3.90 -6.78
C GLU A 54 -5.30 -2.48 -6.35
N VAL A 55 -4.15 -2.38 -5.69
CA VAL A 55 -3.53 -1.12 -5.26
C VAL A 55 -2.20 -0.90 -5.96
N MET A 56 -1.77 0.35 -6.06
CA MET A 56 -0.47 0.71 -6.59
C MET A 56 0.68 0.22 -5.70
N GLY A 57 1.91 0.29 -6.15
CA GLY A 57 3.10 -0.11 -5.42
C GLY A 57 4.33 -0.29 -6.31
N LYS A 58 4.18 -0.25 -7.64
CA LYS A 58 5.30 -0.32 -8.59
C LYS A 58 6.24 -1.51 -8.32
N GLY A 59 5.68 -2.68 -8.01
CA GLY A 59 6.45 -3.90 -7.69
C GLY A 59 6.92 -3.98 -6.23
N SER A 60 6.39 -3.13 -5.35
CA SER A 60 6.52 -3.18 -3.90
C SER A 60 5.15 -3.44 -3.27
N GLY A 61 5.12 -4.25 -2.22
CA GLY A 61 3.90 -4.62 -1.52
C GLY A 61 3.52 -3.70 -0.36
N HIS A 62 4.22 -2.60 -0.14
CA HIS A 62 4.03 -1.75 1.05
C HIS A 62 2.62 -1.20 1.18
N ILE A 63 2.04 -0.66 0.09
CA ILE A 63 0.66 -0.14 0.11
C ILE A 63 -0.32 -1.30 0.33
N ALA A 64 -0.19 -2.38 -0.44
CA ALA A 64 -1.09 -3.53 -0.33
C ALA A 64 -1.10 -4.13 1.08
N LEU A 65 0.09 -4.34 1.67
CA LEU A 65 0.23 -4.94 2.99
C LEU A 65 -0.42 -4.07 4.08
N ASN A 66 -0.04 -2.79 4.13
CA ASN A 66 -0.51 -1.92 5.20
C ASN A 66 -1.98 -1.52 5.03
N ALA A 67 -2.43 -1.25 3.80
CA ALA A 67 -3.85 -0.97 3.55
C ALA A 67 -4.71 -2.22 3.76
N GLY A 68 -4.23 -3.41 3.37
CA GLY A 68 -4.93 -4.67 3.59
C GLY A 68 -5.10 -5.00 5.07
N ILE A 69 -4.03 -4.85 5.87
CA ILE A 69 -4.09 -5.02 7.33
C ILE A 69 -5.02 -3.97 7.95
N GLY A 70 -4.83 -2.70 7.60
CA GLY A 70 -5.62 -1.58 8.14
C GLY A 70 -7.11 -1.68 7.84
N ALA A 71 -7.46 -2.17 6.66
CA ALA A 71 -8.84 -2.40 6.26
C ALA A 71 -9.36 -3.81 6.64
N GLY A 72 -8.57 -4.68 7.25
CA GLY A 72 -8.99 -6.03 7.66
C GLY A 72 -9.30 -6.95 6.48
N ALA A 73 -8.45 -6.94 5.45
CA ALA A 73 -8.55 -7.89 4.35
C ALA A 73 -8.30 -9.33 4.82
N GLU A 74 -8.94 -10.29 4.18
CA GLU A 74 -8.73 -11.72 4.48
C GLU A 74 -7.37 -12.20 4.00
N GLU A 75 -6.92 -11.67 2.86
CA GLU A 75 -5.61 -11.99 2.29
C GLU A 75 -5.01 -10.76 1.61
N VAL A 76 -3.68 -10.72 1.59
CA VAL A 76 -2.92 -9.68 0.90
C VAL A 76 -1.87 -10.35 0.01
N LEU A 77 -1.91 -10.05 -1.28
CA LEU A 77 -0.96 -10.57 -2.26
C LEU A 77 0.08 -9.50 -2.58
N ILE A 78 1.35 -9.80 -2.30
CA ILE A 78 2.48 -8.88 -2.48
C ILE A 78 3.61 -9.53 -3.28
N PRO A 79 4.36 -8.74 -4.07
CA PRO A 79 5.41 -9.28 -4.93
C PRO A 79 6.61 -9.85 -4.16
N GLU A 80 6.84 -9.42 -2.93
CA GLU A 80 7.93 -9.90 -2.07
C GLU A 80 7.70 -11.32 -1.56
N GLN A 81 6.43 -11.72 -1.42
CA GLN A 81 6.06 -13.04 -0.91
C GLN A 81 5.08 -13.72 -1.87
N SER A 82 5.61 -14.62 -2.69
CA SER A 82 4.80 -15.42 -3.59
C SER A 82 3.92 -16.38 -2.78
N MET A 83 2.64 -16.05 -2.64
CA MET A 83 1.63 -16.97 -2.15
C MET A 83 1.09 -17.77 -3.33
N GLY A 84 1.30 -19.09 -3.35
CA GLY A 84 0.73 -19.94 -4.40
C GLY A 84 -0.80 -19.85 -4.46
N LEU A 85 -1.38 -19.93 -5.65
CA LEU A 85 -2.84 -19.89 -5.87
C LEU A 85 -3.59 -20.93 -5.05
N ASP A 86 -2.99 -22.10 -4.82
CA ASP A 86 -3.59 -23.17 -4.00
C ASP A 86 -3.73 -22.74 -2.53
N ARG A 87 -2.75 -22.00 -2.00
CA ARG A 87 -2.82 -21.48 -0.63
C ARG A 87 -3.92 -20.43 -0.49
N LEU A 88 -4.09 -19.58 -1.51
CA LEU A 88 -5.20 -18.62 -1.55
C LEU A 88 -6.55 -19.34 -1.55
N LEU A 89 -6.71 -20.40 -2.36
CA LEU A 89 -7.91 -21.24 -2.36
C LEU A 89 -8.19 -21.86 -1.00
N ASP A 90 -7.16 -22.38 -0.33
CA ASP A 90 -7.30 -23.01 0.98
C ASP A 90 -7.70 -22.00 2.06
N SER A 91 -7.15 -20.78 1.99
CA SER A 91 -7.51 -19.69 2.89
C SER A 91 -8.98 -19.30 2.73
N LEU A 92 -9.44 -19.12 1.48
CA LEU A 92 -10.84 -18.81 1.19
C LEU A 92 -11.81 -19.90 1.67
N LYS A 93 -11.49 -21.18 1.43
CA LYS A 93 -12.26 -22.31 1.94
C LYS A 93 -12.34 -22.36 3.48
N LYS A 94 -11.27 -21.95 4.17
CA LYS A 94 -11.27 -21.84 5.63
C LYS A 94 -12.15 -20.68 6.11
N SER A 95 -12.06 -19.52 5.47
CA SER A 95 -12.90 -18.36 5.75
C SER A 95 -14.39 -18.69 5.58
N GLU A 96 -14.76 -19.39 4.52
CA GLU A 96 -16.12 -19.85 4.27
C GLU A 96 -16.65 -20.75 5.40
N LYS A 97 -15.85 -21.73 5.82
CA LYS A 97 -16.19 -22.63 6.94
C LYS A 97 -16.39 -21.88 8.26
N SER A 98 -15.77 -20.72 8.44
CA SER A 98 -15.94 -19.87 9.61
C SER A 98 -17.18 -18.97 9.55
N GLY A 99 -18.01 -19.09 8.51
CA GLY A 99 -19.28 -18.37 8.35
C GLY A 99 -19.14 -16.94 7.81
N LYS A 100 -17.99 -16.55 7.27
CA LYS A 100 -17.85 -15.26 6.59
C LYS A 100 -18.61 -15.26 5.27
N SER A 101 -19.41 -14.23 5.06
CA SER A 101 -20.29 -14.10 3.89
C SER A 101 -19.68 -13.30 2.74
N SER A 102 -18.63 -12.56 3.00
CA SER A 102 -17.90 -11.79 1.99
C SER A 102 -16.41 -11.74 2.36
N SER A 103 -15.55 -11.67 1.35
CA SER A 103 -14.10 -11.60 1.54
C SER A 103 -13.50 -10.52 0.67
N ILE A 104 -12.47 -9.85 1.21
CA ILE A 104 -11.67 -8.86 0.49
C ILE A 104 -10.25 -9.37 0.39
N ILE A 105 -9.72 -9.39 -0.82
CA ILE A 105 -8.32 -9.69 -1.13
C ILE A 105 -7.71 -8.42 -1.69
N VAL A 106 -6.65 -7.94 -1.06
CA VAL A 106 -5.88 -6.80 -1.56
C VAL A 106 -4.69 -7.32 -2.35
N VAL A 107 -4.49 -6.79 -3.54
CA VAL A 107 -3.43 -7.21 -4.47
C VAL A 107 -2.55 -6.01 -4.79
N SER A 108 -1.23 -6.15 -4.65
CA SER A 108 -0.29 -5.15 -5.15
C SER A 108 -0.18 -5.23 -6.66
N GLU A 109 -0.16 -4.09 -7.37
CA GLU A 109 0.21 -4.07 -8.78
C GLU A 109 1.61 -4.68 -8.96
N GLY A 110 1.81 -5.46 -10.03
CA GLY A 110 3.11 -6.09 -10.30
C GLY A 110 3.37 -7.37 -9.53
N ASP A 111 2.37 -7.95 -8.86
CA ASP A 111 2.49 -9.29 -8.28
C ASP A 111 2.77 -10.33 -9.38
N LYS A 112 3.78 -11.17 -9.14
CA LYS A 112 4.31 -12.13 -10.13
C LYS A 112 3.55 -13.45 -10.19
N ILE A 113 2.57 -13.68 -9.33
CA ILE A 113 1.84 -14.96 -9.26
C ILE A 113 0.85 -15.12 -10.41
N GLY A 114 0.35 -14.02 -10.95
CA GLY A 114 -0.46 -13.96 -12.15
C GLY A 114 -0.16 -12.66 -12.88
N ASP A 115 -0.26 -12.63 -14.19
CA ASP A 115 0.06 -11.45 -14.99
C ASP A 115 -0.70 -10.18 -14.58
N ASN A 116 -1.83 -10.34 -13.86
CA ASN A 116 -2.64 -9.25 -13.30
C ASN A 116 -3.74 -9.79 -12.36
N VAL A 117 -4.44 -8.88 -11.67
CA VAL A 117 -5.56 -9.20 -10.77
C VAL A 117 -6.67 -10.02 -11.43
N PHE A 118 -6.87 -9.91 -12.74
CA PHE A 118 -7.88 -10.68 -13.48
C PHE A 118 -7.50 -12.16 -13.61
N SER A 119 -6.20 -12.48 -13.69
CA SER A 119 -5.75 -13.89 -13.70
C SER A 119 -6.07 -14.57 -12.37
N PHE A 120 -5.87 -13.88 -11.24
CA PHE A 120 -6.26 -14.37 -9.91
C PHE A 120 -7.76 -14.59 -9.83
N SER A 121 -8.53 -13.58 -10.19
CA SER A 121 -10.00 -13.65 -10.12
C SER A 121 -10.56 -14.77 -10.96
N SER A 122 -10.05 -14.94 -12.19
CA SER A 122 -10.48 -16.03 -13.09
C SER A 122 -10.12 -17.42 -12.57
N TYR A 123 -8.95 -17.57 -11.93
CA TYR A 123 -8.56 -18.82 -11.30
C TYR A 123 -9.49 -19.18 -10.14
N ILE A 124 -9.81 -18.23 -9.30
CA ILE A 124 -10.71 -18.43 -8.16
C ILE A 124 -12.14 -18.71 -8.64
N GLU A 125 -12.64 -17.97 -9.63
CA GLU A 125 -13.97 -18.18 -10.22
C GLU A 125 -14.15 -19.62 -10.74
N LYS A 126 -13.12 -20.14 -11.39
CA LYS A 126 -13.12 -21.52 -11.89
C LYS A 126 -13.18 -22.58 -10.78
N ASN A 127 -12.52 -22.33 -9.64
CA ASN A 127 -12.38 -23.29 -8.55
C ASN A 127 -13.42 -23.12 -7.44
N LEU A 128 -14.03 -21.94 -7.32
CA LEU A 128 -15.07 -21.58 -6.35
C LEU A 128 -16.23 -20.87 -7.07
N PRO A 129 -16.97 -21.57 -7.95
CA PRO A 129 -17.97 -20.95 -8.83
C PRO A 129 -19.20 -20.39 -8.11
N HIS A 130 -19.34 -20.64 -6.81
CA HIS A 130 -20.41 -20.10 -5.99
C HIS A 130 -20.13 -18.68 -5.48
N TYR A 131 -18.90 -18.18 -5.65
CA TYR A 131 -18.58 -16.78 -5.33
C TYR A 131 -18.92 -15.85 -6.51
N GLU A 132 -19.56 -14.74 -6.18
CA GLU A 132 -19.69 -13.59 -7.08
C GLU A 132 -18.40 -12.75 -7.00
N ILE A 133 -17.52 -12.90 -7.99
CA ILE A 133 -16.23 -12.20 -7.99
C ILE A 133 -16.39 -10.79 -8.55
N ARG A 134 -15.77 -9.84 -7.86
CA ARG A 134 -15.65 -8.43 -8.26
C ARG A 134 -14.20 -8.00 -8.22
N VAL A 135 -13.77 -7.28 -9.25
CA VAL A 135 -12.42 -6.69 -9.33
C VAL A 135 -12.55 -5.19 -9.32
N SER A 136 -11.74 -4.54 -8.48
CA SER A 136 -11.62 -3.10 -8.41
C SER A 136 -10.16 -2.71 -8.46
N ILE A 137 -9.78 -1.91 -9.45
CA ILE A 137 -8.42 -1.36 -9.58
C ILE A 137 -8.47 0.09 -9.13
N LEU A 138 -7.82 0.42 -8.00
CA LEU A 138 -7.86 1.76 -7.46
C LEU A 138 -7.07 2.75 -8.33
N GLY A 139 -5.92 2.32 -8.84
CA GLY A 139 -5.13 3.11 -9.78
C GLY A 139 -4.78 4.51 -9.25
N HIS A 140 -4.83 5.50 -10.11
CA HIS A 140 -4.31 6.85 -9.89
C HIS A 140 -5.04 7.67 -8.82
N ILE A 141 -6.20 7.27 -8.31
CA ILE A 141 -6.81 7.95 -7.15
C ILE A 141 -5.90 7.96 -5.92
N GLN A 142 -4.99 6.97 -5.82
CA GLN A 142 -4.01 6.85 -4.74
C GLN A 142 -2.88 7.89 -4.84
N ARG A 143 -2.71 8.55 -5.99
CA ARG A 143 -1.72 9.61 -6.21
C ARG A 143 -2.25 11.00 -5.88
N GLY A 144 -3.53 11.12 -5.60
CA GLY A 144 -4.21 12.38 -5.31
C GLY A 144 -4.73 12.44 -3.88
N GLY A 145 -5.43 13.53 -3.60
CA GLY A 145 -6.07 13.75 -2.32
C GLY A 145 -5.37 14.78 -1.43
N THR A 146 -6.00 15.05 -0.29
CA THR A 146 -5.47 15.98 0.71
C THR A 146 -4.41 15.25 1.54
N PRO A 147 -3.18 15.80 1.66
CA PRO A 147 -2.14 15.20 2.49
C PRO A 147 -2.60 14.94 3.92
N SER A 148 -2.29 13.75 4.45
CA SER A 148 -2.57 13.39 5.82
C SER A 148 -1.82 14.30 6.81
N CYS A 149 -2.24 14.32 8.07
CA CYS A 149 -1.50 15.03 9.11
C CYS A 149 -0.06 14.52 9.23
N PHE A 150 0.12 13.19 9.14
CA PHE A 150 1.44 12.58 9.19
C PHE A 150 2.35 13.10 8.07
N ASP A 151 1.92 13.07 6.82
CA ASP A 151 2.71 13.56 5.69
C ASP A 151 3.05 15.06 5.81
N ARG A 152 2.12 15.87 6.34
CA ARG A 152 2.38 17.31 6.56
C ARG A 152 3.46 17.55 7.59
N VAL A 153 3.43 16.84 8.72
CA VAL A 153 4.44 16.92 9.79
C VAL A 153 5.77 16.40 9.27
N LEU A 154 5.77 15.24 8.60
CA LEU A 154 6.97 14.65 8.00
C LEU A 154 7.64 15.62 7.01
N ALA A 155 6.87 16.23 6.12
CA ALA A 155 7.37 17.19 5.14
C ALA A 155 7.98 18.44 5.82
N SER A 156 7.35 18.94 6.88
CA SER A 156 7.84 20.08 7.63
C SER A 156 9.18 19.76 8.30
N ARG A 157 9.28 18.61 8.95
CA ARG A 157 10.53 18.16 9.63
C ARG A 157 11.66 17.93 8.63
N MET A 158 11.40 17.20 7.55
CA MET A 158 12.40 16.96 6.50
C MET A 158 12.84 18.27 5.84
N GLY A 159 11.92 19.20 5.62
CA GLY A 159 12.24 20.51 5.04
C GLY A 159 13.16 21.34 5.91
N VAL A 160 12.89 21.42 7.22
CA VAL A 160 13.77 22.11 8.19
C VAL A 160 15.14 21.47 8.19
N TYR A 161 15.22 20.16 8.37
CA TYR A 161 16.50 19.44 8.44
C TYR A 161 17.30 19.53 7.12
N ALA A 162 16.63 19.56 5.97
CA ALA A 162 17.30 19.77 4.69
C ALA A 162 17.95 21.16 4.60
N VAL A 163 17.30 22.21 5.14
CA VAL A 163 17.87 23.56 5.22
C VAL A 163 19.05 23.59 6.15
N ASP A 164 18.96 22.99 7.34
CA ASP A 164 20.08 22.90 8.29
C ASP A 164 21.29 22.19 7.66
N CYS A 165 21.08 21.10 6.94
CA CYS A 165 22.14 20.43 6.18
C CYS A 165 22.79 21.35 5.12
N LEU A 166 22.02 22.20 4.44
CA LEU A 166 22.57 23.18 3.50
C LEU A 166 23.38 24.28 4.19
N ILE A 167 22.92 24.75 5.34
CA ILE A 167 23.68 25.74 6.18
C ILE A 167 25.02 25.14 6.61
N GLU A 168 25.04 23.86 6.97
CA GLU A 168 26.25 23.09 7.31
C GLU A 168 27.10 22.72 6.08
N GLN A 169 26.81 23.24 4.90
CA GLN A 169 27.51 22.98 3.64
C GLN A 169 27.49 21.51 3.21
N LYS A 170 26.56 20.69 3.73
CA LYS A 170 26.32 19.32 3.27
C LYS A 170 25.71 19.34 1.87
N SER A 171 26.00 18.32 1.07
CA SER A 171 25.45 18.21 -0.28
C SER A 171 25.45 16.74 -0.76
N LYS A 172 24.59 16.41 -1.73
CA LYS A 172 24.46 15.08 -2.34
C LYS A 172 24.05 14.00 -1.33
N ILE A 173 23.24 14.38 -0.34
CA ILE A 173 22.64 13.47 0.63
C ILE A 173 21.12 13.53 0.51
N MET A 174 20.45 12.49 0.98
CA MET A 174 19.00 12.45 1.19
C MET A 174 18.71 12.53 2.70
N VAL A 175 17.78 13.37 3.09
CA VAL A 175 17.33 13.44 4.49
C VAL A 175 16.32 12.34 4.75
N ASP A 176 16.37 11.77 5.95
CA ASP A 176 15.39 10.81 6.44
C ASP A 176 15.09 11.04 7.92
N ILE A 177 13.98 10.50 8.40
CA ILE A 177 13.61 10.48 9.81
C ILE A 177 13.59 9.03 10.27
N PHE A 178 14.70 8.58 10.85
CA PHE A 178 14.84 7.21 11.33
C PHE A 178 14.08 6.93 12.62
N ASP A 179 13.96 7.93 13.47
CA ASP A 179 13.30 7.79 14.75
C ASP A 179 12.30 8.92 15.00
N LEU A 180 11.10 8.56 15.42
CA LEU A 180 10.08 9.47 15.91
C LEU A 180 10.09 9.51 17.44
N SER A 181 11.20 9.10 18.09
CA SER A 181 11.32 9.15 19.52
C SER A 181 11.22 10.60 20.01
N VAL A 182 10.62 10.78 21.18
CA VAL A 182 10.44 12.09 21.80
C VAL A 182 11.81 12.67 22.24
N ASP A 183 12.83 11.83 22.29
CA ASP A 183 14.18 12.16 22.72
C ASP A 183 14.96 13.02 21.71
N ASP A 184 14.48 13.13 20.47
CA ASP A 184 15.04 14.01 19.42
C ASP A 184 14.40 15.42 19.43
N LEU A 185 13.67 15.78 20.48
CA LEU A 185 13.01 17.10 20.65
C LEU A 185 13.72 18.04 21.63
N ASP A 186 14.93 17.74 22.07
CA ASP A 186 15.76 18.60 22.92
C ASP A 186 16.56 19.61 22.11
#